data_7919fce67a303c32df294aae5bb5b67e
#
_entry.id   7919fce67a303c32df294aae5bb5b67e
#
_cell.length_a   1.000
_cell.length_b   1.000
_cell.length_c   1.000
_cell.angle_alpha   90.00
_cell.angle_beta   90.00
_cell.angle_gamma   90.00
#
_symmetry.space_group_name_H-M   'P 1'
#
loop_
_entity.id
_entity.type
_entity.pdbx_description
1 polymer ?
#
loop_
_entity_poly.entity_id
_entity_poly.type
_entity_poly.pdbx_seq_one_letter_code
_entity_poly.pdbx_strand_id
1 'polypeptide(L)'
;MKDARRLGDDGLLHLPGGTFLMGSADRDAQTADNESPVRPMAVRAFAIAACCVTNDEFADFVIRTSYRTDAERLGWSYVFSGFLPAALRKGAARPGQAPWWCAVPGANWRRPEGPGSDTAGRGDHPVVHVSWNDATAYCRWASLRLPSEAEWEYAARGGLEQARYPWGDELMPGGRHRCNIWQGRFPVHNTAEDGFISTAPVDAFEPNGYGLFNASGNVWEWCADWFGPDRRARSMRGGSYLCHDSYCNRYRVAARTASPADSSAGNLGFRCARRLVS
;
A
#
# COMPACT_ATOMS: atom_id res chain seq x y z
N MET A 1 -26.02 3.67 14.68
CA MET A 1 -25.66 2.68 15.73
C MET A 1 -24.50 1.85 15.20
N LYS A 2 -23.40 1.91 15.90
CA LYS A 2 -22.09 1.33 15.52
C LYS A 2 -22.16 -0.19 15.60
N ASP A 3 -22.23 -0.86 14.48
CA ASP A 3 -21.99 -2.29 14.47
C ASP A 3 -20.48 -2.52 14.41
N ALA A 4 -19.93 -2.76 15.60
CA ALA A 4 -18.53 -2.85 15.88
C ALA A 4 -17.90 -4.06 15.17
N ARG A 5 -16.78 -3.79 14.48
CA ARG A 5 -15.62 -4.66 14.32
C ARG A 5 -15.87 -6.13 14.62
N ARG A 6 -16.28 -6.89 13.64
CA ARG A 6 -16.16 -8.35 13.73
C ARG A 6 -14.74 -8.75 13.32
N LEU A 7 -13.76 -8.56 14.22
CA LEU A 7 -12.54 -9.35 14.17
C LEU A 7 -12.99 -10.80 14.38
N GLY A 8 -12.76 -11.65 13.37
CA GLY A 8 -12.88 -13.08 13.56
C GLY A 8 -11.83 -13.57 14.55
N ASP A 9 -11.99 -14.80 15.06
CA ASP A 9 -11.02 -15.47 15.97
C ASP A 9 -9.61 -15.56 15.35
N ASP A 10 -9.49 -15.29 14.05
CA ASP A 10 -8.26 -15.31 13.24
C ASP A 10 -7.59 -13.93 13.10
N GLY A 11 -8.09 -12.89 13.79
CA GLY A 11 -7.56 -11.53 13.72
C GLY A 11 -7.88 -10.79 12.41
N LEU A 12 -8.72 -11.35 11.52
CA LEU A 12 -9.14 -10.73 10.27
C LEU A 12 -10.51 -10.06 10.42
N LEU A 13 -10.74 -9.02 9.63
CA LEU A 13 -12.04 -8.38 9.47
C LEU A 13 -12.89 -9.20 8.51
N HIS A 14 -14.03 -9.72 8.98
CA HIS A 14 -14.97 -10.48 8.16
C HIS A 14 -15.97 -9.54 7.50
N LEU A 15 -15.90 -9.42 6.18
CA LEU A 15 -16.75 -8.55 5.38
C LEU A 15 -17.82 -9.38 4.64
N PRO A 16 -19.09 -8.94 4.66
CA PRO A 16 -20.20 -9.73 4.11
C PRO A 16 -20.17 -9.83 2.58
N GLY A 17 -19.35 -8.97 1.91
CA GLY A 17 -19.46 -8.79 0.47
C GLY A 17 -20.73 -8.06 0.07
N GLY A 18 -21.10 -8.16 -1.18
CA GLY A 18 -22.27 -7.48 -1.77
C GLY A 18 -21.90 -6.79 -3.08
N THR A 19 -22.84 -6.04 -3.64
CA THR A 19 -22.61 -5.20 -4.81
C THR A 19 -22.29 -3.78 -4.38
N PHE A 20 -21.25 -3.19 -4.94
CA PHE A 20 -20.87 -1.80 -4.71
C PHE A 20 -20.49 -1.11 -6.02
N LEU A 21 -20.42 0.20 -6.03
CA LEU A 21 -19.99 1.00 -7.16
C LEU A 21 -18.47 1.16 -7.11
N MET A 22 -17.75 0.40 -7.95
CA MET A 22 -16.30 0.44 -8.08
C MET A 22 -15.86 1.53 -9.08
N GLY A 23 -14.77 2.21 -8.78
CA GLY A 23 -14.21 3.26 -9.61
C GLY A 23 -14.65 4.66 -9.18
N SER A 24 -14.35 5.66 -10.00
CA SER A 24 -14.65 7.07 -9.71
C SER A 24 -15.13 7.81 -10.96
N ALA A 25 -16.01 8.80 -10.76
CA ALA A 25 -16.39 9.82 -11.73
C ALA A 25 -15.79 11.20 -11.38
N ASP A 26 -14.85 11.27 -10.45
CA ASP A 26 -14.18 12.50 -10.05
C ASP A 26 -13.43 13.13 -11.24
N ARG A 27 -13.34 14.46 -11.26
CA ARG A 27 -12.65 15.21 -12.32
C ARG A 27 -11.17 14.91 -12.41
N ASP A 28 -10.56 14.50 -11.31
CA ASP A 28 -9.14 14.15 -11.19
C ASP A 28 -8.88 12.63 -11.22
N ALA A 29 -9.89 11.84 -11.60
CA ALA A 29 -9.72 10.43 -11.88
C ALA A 29 -8.74 10.23 -13.05
N GLN A 30 -7.77 9.34 -12.85
CA GLN A 30 -6.71 9.10 -13.84
C GLN A 30 -7.24 8.17 -14.94
N THR A 31 -7.54 8.71 -16.11
CA THR A 31 -8.05 7.94 -17.25
C THR A 31 -7.07 6.85 -17.70
N ALA A 32 -5.76 7.13 -17.66
CA ALA A 32 -4.72 6.15 -18.01
C ALA A 32 -4.67 4.96 -17.05
N ASP A 33 -5.15 5.13 -15.83
CA ASP A 33 -5.18 4.09 -14.81
C ASP A 33 -6.51 3.30 -14.81
N ASN A 34 -7.45 3.62 -15.70
CA ASN A 34 -8.79 3.02 -15.77
C ASN A 34 -9.57 3.10 -14.44
N GLU A 35 -9.47 4.24 -13.74
CA GLU A 35 -10.28 4.51 -12.54
C GLU A 35 -11.76 4.70 -12.89
N SER A 36 -12.06 5.11 -14.12
CA SER A 36 -13.40 5.33 -14.69
C SER A 36 -13.70 4.31 -15.78
N PRO A 37 -14.99 4.06 -16.10
CA PRO A 37 -16.19 4.58 -15.46
C PRO A 37 -16.52 3.89 -14.13
N VAL A 38 -17.36 4.52 -13.33
CA VAL A 38 -18.00 3.86 -12.18
C VAL A 38 -18.84 2.69 -12.68
N ARG A 39 -18.70 1.53 -12.04
CA ARG A 39 -19.40 0.30 -12.44
C ARG A 39 -19.83 -0.53 -11.23
N PRO A 40 -21.00 -1.19 -11.28
CA PRO A 40 -21.38 -2.14 -10.24
C PRO A 40 -20.42 -3.33 -10.24
N MET A 41 -19.96 -3.71 -9.06
CA MET A 41 -19.05 -4.84 -8.85
C MET A 41 -19.54 -5.68 -7.68
N ALA A 42 -19.71 -6.98 -7.93
CA ALA A 42 -20.09 -7.92 -6.89
C ALA A 42 -18.84 -8.54 -6.25
N VAL A 43 -18.79 -8.53 -4.93
CA VAL A 43 -17.74 -9.17 -4.12
C VAL A 43 -18.41 -10.20 -3.21
N ARG A 44 -17.87 -11.41 -3.15
CA ARG A 44 -18.33 -12.44 -2.20
C ARG A 44 -17.85 -12.09 -0.80
N ALA A 45 -18.48 -12.69 0.23
CA ALA A 45 -17.98 -12.59 1.59
C ALA A 45 -16.50 -13.06 1.68
N PHE A 46 -15.67 -12.30 2.39
CA PHE A 46 -14.25 -12.54 2.55
C PHE A 46 -13.75 -11.98 3.87
N ALA A 47 -12.56 -12.40 4.26
CA ALA A 47 -11.84 -11.82 5.38
C ALA A 47 -10.61 -11.05 4.88
N ILE A 48 -10.27 -9.94 5.52
CA ILE A 48 -9.12 -9.09 5.17
C ILE A 48 -8.41 -8.62 6.44
N ALA A 49 -7.08 -8.51 6.39
CA ALA A 49 -6.30 -7.95 7.48
C ALA A 49 -6.64 -6.46 7.69
N ALA A 50 -6.86 -6.07 8.94
CA ALA A 50 -7.11 -4.67 9.31
C ALA A 50 -5.94 -3.76 8.90
N CYS A 51 -4.71 -4.27 9.00
CA CYS A 51 -3.46 -3.57 8.71
C CYS A 51 -2.67 -4.25 7.59
N CYS A 52 -1.69 -3.52 7.03
CA CYS A 52 -0.64 -4.11 6.22
C CYS A 52 0.23 -5.06 7.05
N VAL A 53 0.91 -6.01 6.39
CA VAL A 53 1.91 -6.87 7.02
C VAL A 53 3.08 -6.01 7.52
N THR A 54 3.44 -6.20 8.79
CA THR A 54 4.49 -5.44 9.47
C THR A 54 5.88 -5.99 9.20
N ASN A 55 6.92 -5.21 9.52
CA ASN A 55 8.30 -5.67 9.47
C ASN A 55 8.53 -6.89 10.38
N ASP A 56 7.96 -6.89 11.60
CA ASP A 56 8.11 -8.00 12.55
C ASP A 56 7.44 -9.28 12.04
N GLU A 57 6.23 -9.19 11.48
CA GLU A 57 5.54 -10.34 10.89
C GLU A 57 6.30 -10.91 9.68
N PHE A 58 6.83 -10.03 8.83
CA PHE A 58 7.61 -10.45 7.68
C PHE A 58 8.97 -11.05 8.08
N ALA A 59 9.57 -10.54 9.16
CA ALA A 59 10.80 -11.11 9.73
C ALA A 59 10.57 -12.53 10.24
N ASP A 60 9.44 -12.82 10.94
CA ASP A 60 9.08 -14.16 11.38
C ASP A 60 8.94 -15.13 10.18
N PHE A 61 8.27 -14.70 9.12
CA PHE A 61 8.18 -15.47 7.87
C PHE A 61 9.57 -15.83 7.32
N VAL A 62 10.46 -14.83 7.19
CA VAL A 62 11.80 -15.06 6.65
C VAL A 62 12.64 -15.97 7.56
N ILE A 63 12.58 -15.78 8.86
CA ILE A 63 13.29 -16.62 9.83
C ILE A 63 12.85 -18.09 9.72
N ARG A 64 11.54 -18.34 9.64
CA ARG A 64 10.97 -19.70 9.59
C ARG A 64 11.17 -20.41 8.26
N THR A 65 11.31 -19.66 7.16
CA THR A 65 11.35 -20.23 5.82
C THR A 65 12.69 -20.07 5.10
N SER A 66 13.59 -19.26 5.64
CA SER A 66 14.82 -18.83 4.95
C SER A 66 14.54 -18.20 3.58
N TYR A 67 13.37 -17.55 3.43
CA TYR A 67 12.97 -16.92 2.18
C TYR A 67 13.92 -15.77 1.81
N ARG A 68 14.25 -15.67 0.54
CA ARG A 68 15.01 -14.53 -0.03
C ARG A 68 14.09 -13.76 -0.95
N THR A 69 13.94 -12.46 -0.68
CA THR A 69 13.11 -11.57 -1.50
C THR A 69 13.69 -11.31 -2.87
N ASP A 70 12.86 -10.81 -3.80
CA ASP A 70 13.33 -10.40 -5.13
C ASP A 70 14.39 -9.30 -5.03
N ALA A 71 14.23 -8.32 -4.12
CA ALA A 71 15.24 -7.31 -3.86
C ALA A 71 16.57 -7.90 -3.41
N GLU A 72 16.56 -8.92 -2.54
CA GLU A 72 17.78 -9.62 -2.11
C GLU A 72 18.40 -10.49 -3.22
N ARG A 73 17.59 -11.05 -4.12
CA ARG A 73 18.04 -11.82 -5.29
C ARG A 73 18.64 -10.94 -6.38
N LEU A 74 17.96 -9.83 -6.69
CA LEU A 74 18.41 -8.85 -7.68
C LEU A 74 19.57 -7.99 -7.17
N GLY A 75 19.75 -7.93 -5.85
CA GLY A 75 20.81 -7.18 -5.19
C GLY A 75 20.57 -5.67 -5.09
N TRP A 76 19.36 -5.19 -5.37
CA TRP A 76 18.97 -3.79 -5.29
C TRP A 76 17.46 -3.58 -5.17
N SER A 77 17.06 -2.37 -4.77
CA SER A 77 15.67 -1.92 -4.80
C SER A 77 15.60 -0.40 -4.97
N TYR A 78 14.40 0.12 -5.27
CA TYR A 78 14.19 1.56 -5.42
C TYR A 78 14.02 2.24 -4.06
N VAL A 79 14.85 3.24 -3.80
CA VAL A 79 14.80 4.11 -2.62
C VAL A 79 14.48 5.54 -3.05
N PHE A 80 13.64 6.25 -2.29
CA PHE A 80 13.40 7.67 -2.51
C PHE A 80 14.68 8.48 -2.27
N SER A 81 15.06 9.31 -3.23
CA SER A 81 16.34 10.02 -3.21
C SER A 81 16.51 10.96 -2.02
N GLY A 82 15.39 11.44 -1.43
CA GLY A 82 15.41 12.29 -0.24
C GLY A 82 15.93 11.61 1.02
N PHE A 83 15.90 10.28 1.08
CA PHE A 83 16.41 9.50 2.22
C PHE A 83 17.87 9.08 2.07
N LEU A 84 18.47 9.32 0.90
CA LEU A 84 19.81 8.85 0.62
C LEU A 84 20.86 9.89 0.96
N PRO A 85 21.99 9.47 1.56
CA PRO A 85 23.19 10.28 1.63
C PRO A 85 23.64 10.74 0.23
N ALA A 86 24.21 11.92 0.14
CA ALA A 86 24.62 12.52 -1.13
C ALA A 86 25.51 11.58 -1.99
N ALA A 87 26.39 10.80 -1.36
CA ALA A 87 27.27 9.85 -2.03
C ALA A 87 26.49 8.75 -2.77
N LEU A 88 25.51 8.11 -2.12
CA LEU A 88 24.67 7.08 -2.73
C LEU A 88 23.73 7.68 -3.80
N ARG A 89 23.21 8.87 -3.56
CA ARG A 89 22.30 9.57 -4.48
C ARG A 89 22.97 9.96 -5.79
N LYS A 90 24.26 10.37 -5.78
CA LYS A 90 24.99 10.88 -6.96
C LYS A 90 25.25 9.80 -8.01
N GLY A 91 25.48 8.56 -7.61
CA GLY A 91 25.82 7.45 -8.50
C GLY A 91 24.65 6.52 -8.85
N ALA A 92 23.48 6.70 -8.25
CA ALA A 92 22.36 5.78 -8.43
C ALA A 92 21.66 5.96 -9.79
N ALA A 93 21.38 4.85 -10.47
CA ALA A 93 20.50 4.83 -11.64
C ALA A 93 19.08 5.25 -11.28
N ARG A 94 18.43 5.99 -12.18
CA ARG A 94 17.10 6.58 -11.96
C ARG A 94 16.16 6.25 -13.10
N PRO A 95 14.88 5.92 -12.82
CA PRO A 95 13.87 5.84 -13.85
C PRO A 95 13.64 7.24 -14.48
N GLY A 96 13.64 7.32 -15.81
CA GLY A 96 13.51 8.61 -16.51
C GLY A 96 12.23 9.37 -16.18
N GLN A 97 11.12 8.66 -15.94
CA GLN A 97 9.82 9.26 -15.64
C GLN A 97 9.61 9.56 -14.14
N ALA A 98 10.51 9.11 -13.26
CA ALA A 98 10.42 9.29 -11.81
C ALA A 98 11.82 9.51 -11.21
N PRO A 99 12.47 10.66 -11.49
CA PRO A 99 13.86 10.93 -11.16
C PRO A 99 14.16 11.01 -9.66
N TRP A 100 13.13 11.05 -8.83
CA TRP A 100 13.24 10.99 -7.37
C TRP A 100 13.47 9.58 -6.83
N TRP A 101 13.36 8.53 -7.64
CA TRP A 101 13.74 7.17 -7.28
C TRP A 101 15.20 6.90 -7.65
N CYS A 102 15.89 6.17 -6.79
CA CYS A 102 17.25 5.70 -6.99
C CYS A 102 17.25 4.17 -6.88
N ALA A 103 17.82 3.48 -7.87
CA ALA A 103 18.15 2.07 -7.74
C ALA A 103 19.36 1.93 -6.83
N VAL A 104 19.18 1.40 -5.62
CA VAL A 104 20.23 1.36 -4.59
C VAL A 104 20.68 -0.09 -4.37
N PRO A 105 21.95 -0.42 -4.68
CA PRO A 105 22.51 -1.72 -4.37
C PRO A 105 22.43 -2.03 -2.87
N GLY A 106 21.98 -3.25 -2.54
CA GLY A 106 21.81 -3.72 -1.16
C GLY A 106 20.59 -3.21 -0.42
N ALA A 107 19.77 -2.32 -1.02
CA ALA A 107 18.47 -1.95 -0.46
C ALA A 107 17.50 -3.14 -0.53
N ASN A 108 16.82 -3.42 0.55
CA ASN A 108 15.83 -4.48 0.72
C ASN A 108 15.01 -4.23 1.98
N TRP A 109 14.10 -5.11 2.32
CA TRP A 109 13.20 -4.96 3.47
C TRP A 109 13.93 -4.81 4.83
N ARG A 110 15.15 -5.35 5.00
CA ARG A 110 15.99 -5.20 6.20
C ARG A 110 16.78 -3.90 6.21
N ARG A 111 17.01 -3.32 5.04
CA ARG A 111 17.83 -2.13 4.79
C ARG A 111 17.11 -1.17 3.85
N PRO A 112 16.02 -0.52 4.34
CA PRO A 112 15.11 0.24 3.47
C PRO A 112 15.76 1.44 2.77
N GLU A 113 16.75 2.07 3.39
CA GLU A 113 17.49 3.18 2.79
C GLU A 113 18.85 2.72 2.18
N GLY A 114 19.05 1.40 2.06
CA GLY A 114 20.29 0.80 1.53
C GLY A 114 21.30 0.43 2.62
N PRO A 115 22.55 0.14 2.23
CA PRO A 115 23.60 -0.26 3.15
C PRO A 115 23.81 0.73 4.30
N GLY A 116 23.81 0.23 5.54
CA GLY A 116 23.94 1.04 6.75
C GLY A 116 22.60 1.47 7.36
N SER A 117 21.47 1.19 6.73
CA SER A 117 20.16 1.34 7.33
C SER A 117 19.64 0.02 7.91
N ASP A 118 18.64 0.11 8.78
CA ASP A 118 17.93 -1.03 9.36
C ASP A 118 16.45 -0.68 9.65
N THR A 119 15.72 -1.62 10.23
CA THR A 119 14.32 -1.47 10.65
C THR A 119 14.17 -1.29 12.16
N ALA A 120 15.23 -0.98 12.89
CA ALA A 120 15.15 -0.75 14.33
C ALA A 120 14.14 0.36 14.67
N GLY A 121 13.24 0.08 15.62
CA GLY A 121 12.16 1.00 15.98
C GLY A 121 11.03 1.12 14.95
N ARG A 122 11.02 0.27 13.90
CA ARG A 122 9.99 0.20 12.85
C ARG A 122 9.36 -1.20 12.73
N GLY A 123 9.37 -1.98 13.81
CA GLY A 123 8.82 -3.34 13.81
C GLY A 123 7.35 -3.38 13.43
N ASP A 124 6.57 -2.42 13.91
CA ASP A 124 5.13 -2.20 13.67
C ASP A 124 4.81 -1.36 12.40
N HIS A 125 5.81 -0.94 11.65
CA HIS A 125 5.61 -0.31 10.34
C HIS A 125 5.37 -1.36 9.26
N PRO A 126 4.69 -0.99 8.14
CA PRO A 126 4.51 -1.92 7.03
C PRO A 126 5.87 -2.35 6.46
N VAL A 127 6.01 -3.61 6.15
CA VAL A 127 7.18 -4.09 5.40
C VAL A 127 7.16 -3.47 4.01
N VAL A 128 8.32 -2.96 3.59
CA VAL A 128 8.53 -2.35 2.27
C VAL A 128 9.67 -3.04 1.52
N HIS A 129 9.93 -2.66 0.28
CA HIS A 129 10.89 -3.35 -0.61
C HIS A 129 10.53 -4.82 -0.84
N VAL A 130 9.25 -5.13 -0.82
CA VAL A 130 8.68 -6.43 -1.15
C VAL A 130 7.98 -6.37 -2.50
N SER A 131 8.26 -7.35 -3.35
CA SER A 131 7.63 -7.52 -4.65
C SER A 131 6.25 -8.20 -4.51
N TRP A 132 5.50 -8.29 -5.60
CA TRP A 132 4.28 -9.08 -5.63
C TRP A 132 4.56 -10.57 -5.41
N ASN A 133 5.70 -11.07 -5.89
CA ASN A 133 6.13 -12.44 -5.66
C ASN A 133 6.39 -12.69 -4.17
N ASP A 134 7.07 -11.77 -3.50
CA ASP A 134 7.38 -11.84 -2.07
C ASP A 134 6.09 -11.82 -1.24
N ALA A 135 5.18 -10.88 -1.54
CA ALA A 135 3.89 -10.78 -0.90
C ALA A 135 3.04 -12.05 -1.06
N THR A 136 3.08 -12.65 -2.26
CA THR A 136 2.38 -13.92 -2.53
C THR A 136 3.02 -15.09 -1.79
N ALA A 137 4.35 -15.12 -1.65
CA ALA A 137 5.06 -16.14 -0.90
C ALA A 137 4.70 -16.07 0.60
N TYR A 138 4.71 -14.87 1.18
CA TYR A 138 4.23 -14.65 2.55
C TYR A 138 2.78 -15.12 2.72
N CYS A 139 1.89 -14.68 1.85
CA CYS A 139 0.49 -15.07 1.92
C CYS A 139 0.29 -16.60 1.89
N ARG A 140 1.01 -17.32 1.04
CA ARG A 140 0.95 -18.79 0.98
C ARG A 140 1.43 -19.44 2.27
N TRP A 141 2.52 -18.96 2.84
CA TRP A 141 3.05 -19.45 4.12
C TRP A 141 2.03 -19.23 5.24
N ALA A 142 1.38 -18.07 5.28
CA ALA A 142 0.37 -17.73 6.28
C ALA A 142 -1.01 -18.38 6.02
N SER A 143 -1.18 -19.21 4.96
CA SER A 143 -2.48 -19.75 4.51
C SER A 143 -3.49 -18.65 4.16
N LEU A 144 -3.00 -17.54 3.61
CA LEU A 144 -3.73 -16.37 3.15
C LEU A 144 -3.50 -16.14 1.66
N ARG A 145 -4.02 -15.04 1.13
CA ARG A 145 -3.82 -14.55 -0.22
C ARG A 145 -3.78 -13.02 -0.25
N LEU A 146 -3.36 -12.44 -1.35
CA LEU A 146 -3.61 -11.03 -1.61
C LEU A 146 -5.11 -10.79 -1.87
N PRO A 147 -5.67 -9.63 -1.49
CA PRO A 147 -7.01 -9.23 -1.91
C PRO A 147 -7.04 -9.02 -3.44
N SER A 148 -8.19 -9.26 -4.06
CA SER A 148 -8.44 -8.71 -5.39
C SER A 148 -8.62 -7.19 -5.32
N GLU A 149 -8.45 -6.48 -6.43
CA GLU A 149 -8.70 -5.02 -6.47
C GLU A 149 -10.12 -4.67 -6.04
N ALA A 150 -11.11 -5.49 -6.44
CA ALA A 150 -12.50 -5.26 -6.06
C ALA A 150 -12.71 -5.48 -4.55
N GLU A 151 -12.11 -6.50 -3.96
CA GLU A 151 -12.16 -6.74 -2.52
C GLU A 151 -11.44 -5.62 -1.75
N TRP A 152 -10.29 -5.19 -2.24
CA TRP A 152 -9.54 -4.09 -1.64
C TRP A 152 -10.35 -2.80 -1.65
N GLU A 153 -10.93 -2.41 -2.80
CA GLU A 153 -11.72 -1.17 -2.91
C GLU A 153 -13.00 -1.25 -2.09
N TYR A 154 -13.70 -2.40 -2.11
CA TYR A 154 -14.87 -2.62 -1.26
C TYR A 154 -14.55 -2.40 0.23
N ALA A 155 -13.46 -3.00 0.69
CA ALA A 155 -13.00 -2.87 2.07
C ALA A 155 -12.54 -1.43 2.40
N ALA A 156 -11.78 -0.80 1.51
CA ALA A 156 -11.28 0.56 1.68
C ALA A 156 -12.40 1.61 1.74
N ARG A 157 -13.53 1.40 1.03
CA ARG A 157 -14.70 2.28 1.10
C ARG A 157 -15.37 2.27 2.47
N GLY A 158 -15.16 1.25 3.29
CA GLY A 158 -15.68 1.24 4.67
C GLY A 158 -17.20 1.37 4.79
N GLY A 159 -17.96 0.98 3.75
CA GLY A 159 -19.40 1.13 3.68
C GLY A 159 -19.90 2.47 3.10
N LEU A 160 -19.00 3.37 2.70
CA LEU A 160 -19.34 4.64 2.04
C LEU A 160 -19.46 4.43 0.53
N GLU A 161 -20.57 4.89 -0.06
CA GLU A 161 -20.75 4.85 -1.49
C GLU A 161 -20.07 6.05 -2.15
N GLN A 162 -19.19 5.78 -3.12
CA GLN A 162 -18.48 6.76 -3.96
C GLN A 162 -17.71 7.87 -3.23
N ALA A 163 -17.51 7.74 -1.90
CA ALA A 163 -16.68 8.66 -1.16
C ALA A 163 -15.23 8.65 -1.69
N ARG A 164 -14.61 9.82 -1.70
CA ARG A 164 -13.27 10.05 -2.22
C ARG A 164 -12.20 9.35 -1.40
N TYR A 165 -12.35 9.37 -0.07
CA TYR A 165 -11.43 8.75 0.90
C TYR A 165 -12.16 7.72 1.77
N PRO A 166 -11.44 6.86 2.50
CA PRO A 166 -12.03 5.86 3.39
C PRO A 166 -12.93 6.42 4.51
N TRP A 167 -12.91 7.73 4.72
CA TRP A 167 -13.64 8.46 5.78
C TRP A 167 -14.61 9.52 5.25
N GLY A 168 -14.72 9.73 3.94
CA GLY A 168 -15.58 10.74 3.31
C GLY A 168 -14.88 11.51 2.20
N ASP A 169 -15.34 12.73 1.91
CA ASP A 169 -14.87 13.51 0.77
C ASP A 169 -13.83 14.58 1.12
N GLU A 170 -13.70 14.92 2.39
CA GLU A 170 -12.74 15.89 2.89
C GLU A 170 -11.43 15.20 3.27
N LEU A 171 -10.29 15.68 2.72
CA LEU A 171 -8.98 15.09 3.00
C LEU A 171 -8.60 15.20 4.49
N MET A 172 -8.88 16.36 5.09
CA MET A 172 -8.53 16.68 6.47
C MET A 172 -9.77 17.14 7.25
N PRO A 173 -10.68 16.23 7.61
CA PRO A 173 -11.91 16.59 8.30
C PRO A 173 -11.58 17.23 9.66
N GLY A 174 -12.12 18.42 9.87
CA GLY A 174 -11.82 19.22 11.07
C GLY A 174 -10.34 19.60 11.22
N GLY A 175 -9.61 19.71 10.12
CA GLY A 175 -8.19 20.08 10.09
C GLY A 175 -7.24 18.97 10.57
N ARG A 176 -7.69 17.74 10.73
CA ARG A 176 -6.87 16.61 11.20
C ARG A 176 -6.43 15.71 10.05
N HIS A 177 -5.15 15.36 10.02
CA HIS A 177 -4.63 14.35 9.10
C HIS A 177 -5.27 12.99 9.40
N ARG A 178 -5.65 12.27 8.34
CA ARG A 178 -6.29 10.95 8.39
C ARG A 178 -5.47 9.89 7.66
N CYS A 179 -4.35 10.28 7.05
CA CYS A 179 -3.45 9.39 6.33
C CYS A 179 -2.04 9.97 6.27
N ASN A 180 -1.07 9.10 6.07
CA ASN A 180 0.32 9.46 5.86
C ASN A 180 0.55 9.67 4.34
N ILE A 181 0.66 10.93 3.94
CA ILE A 181 0.99 11.35 2.58
C ILE A 181 2.00 12.51 2.64
N TRP A 182 2.56 12.89 1.51
CA TRP A 182 3.49 14.02 1.45
C TRP A 182 2.79 15.36 1.72
N GLN A 183 3.39 16.22 2.56
CA GLN A 183 2.98 17.60 2.76
C GLN A 183 4.11 18.56 2.34
N GLY A 184 3.76 19.76 1.91
CA GLY A 184 4.72 20.76 1.46
C GLY A 184 5.04 20.67 -0.03
N ARG A 185 6.30 20.74 -0.45
CA ARG A 185 6.71 20.81 -1.85
C ARG A 185 7.38 19.52 -2.32
N PHE A 186 6.64 18.66 -3.00
CA PHE A 186 7.20 17.44 -3.58
C PHE A 186 8.15 17.74 -4.75
N PRO A 187 9.29 17.04 -4.89
CA PRO A 187 9.87 16.01 -4.01
C PRO A 187 10.98 16.55 -3.09
N VAL A 188 11.02 17.86 -2.80
CA VAL A 188 12.18 18.54 -2.21
C VAL A 188 12.01 18.88 -0.73
N HIS A 189 10.79 19.04 -0.25
CA HIS A 189 10.54 19.42 1.14
C HIS A 189 9.21 18.83 1.62
N ASN A 190 9.31 17.87 2.54
CA ASN A 190 8.16 17.34 3.29
C ASN A 190 8.11 18.03 4.64
N THR A 191 6.99 18.68 4.95
CA THR A 191 6.78 19.35 6.25
C THR A 191 6.40 18.38 7.36
N ALA A 192 6.02 17.15 7.00
CA ALA A 192 5.61 16.09 7.93
C ALA A 192 4.54 16.53 8.94
N GLU A 193 3.56 17.32 8.49
CA GLU A 193 2.46 17.81 9.33
C GLU A 193 1.56 16.67 9.83
N ASP A 194 1.55 15.54 9.14
CA ASP A 194 0.90 14.31 9.55
C ASP A 194 1.67 13.50 10.62
N GLY A 195 2.89 13.95 10.96
CA GLY A 195 3.78 13.35 11.95
C GLY A 195 4.85 12.42 11.38
N PHE A 196 4.87 12.16 10.05
CA PHE A 196 5.74 11.15 9.45
C PHE A 196 6.45 11.64 8.19
N ILE A 197 7.75 11.32 8.07
CA ILE A 197 8.54 11.62 6.85
C ILE A 197 8.57 10.42 5.90
N SER A 198 8.48 9.20 6.44
CA SER A 198 8.49 7.93 5.72
C SER A 198 7.27 7.10 6.11
N THR A 199 7.38 5.78 6.18
CA THR A 199 6.29 4.94 6.68
C THR A 199 5.88 5.30 8.12
N ALA A 200 4.61 5.13 8.43
CA ALA A 200 4.05 5.22 9.78
C ALA A 200 3.70 3.81 10.30
N PRO A 201 3.52 3.60 11.61
CA PRO A 201 2.93 2.38 12.15
C PRO A 201 1.65 1.98 11.40
N VAL A 202 1.39 0.67 11.28
CA VAL A 202 0.29 0.17 10.45
C VAL A 202 -1.10 0.58 10.94
N ASP A 203 -1.22 1.08 12.15
CA ASP A 203 -2.46 1.55 12.81
C ASP A 203 -2.41 3.03 13.24
N ALA A 204 -1.47 3.82 12.67
CA ALA A 204 -1.19 5.19 13.09
C ALA A 204 -2.39 6.16 12.99
N PHE A 205 -3.36 5.89 12.11
CA PHE A 205 -4.54 6.74 11.90
C PHE A 205 -5.83 5.97 12.25
N GLU A 206 -6.93 6.72 12.40
CA GLU A 206 -8.22 6.10 12.69
C GLU A 206 -8.67 5.18 11.53
N PRO A 207 -9.21 3.99 11.82
CA PRO A 207 -9.69 3.08 10.79
C PRO A 207 -10.94 3.62 10.08
N ASN A 208 -11.26 3.03 8.93
CA ASN A 208 -12.51 3.30 8.23
C ASN A 208 -13.71 2.59 8.89
N GLY A 209 -14.90 2.74 8.30
CA GLY A 209 -16.15 2.16 8.82
C GLY A 209 -16.17 0.63 8.92
N TYR A 210 -15.29 -0.07 8.19
CA TYR A 210 -15.10 -1.53 8.28
C TYR A 210 -13.96 -1.95 9.20
N GLY A 211 -13.17 -1.00 9.70
CA GLY A 211 -12.05 -1.28 10.60
C GLY A 211 -10.69 -1.38 9.91
N LEU A 212 -10.58 -1.03 8.61
CA LEU A 212 -9.29 -1.01 7.93
C LEU A 212 -8.50 0.25 8.32
N PHE A 213 -7.24 0.05 8.67
CA PHE A 213 -6.26 1.11 8.90
C PHE A 213 -5.49 1.42 7.61
N ASN A 214 -5.09 2.67 7.45
CA ASN A 214 -4.17 3.16 6.42
C ASN A 214 -4.53 2.70 4.99
N ALA A 215 -5.81 2.57 4.66
CA ALA A 215 -6.27 2.28 3.30
C ALA A 215 -6.10 3.48 2.33
N SER A 216 -5.55 4.58 2.80
CA SER A 216 -5.07 5.73 2.02
C SER A 216 -3.73 6.17 2.57
N GLY A 217 -2.75 6.37 1.70
CA GLY A 217 -1.38 6.75 2.10
C GLY A 217 -0.57 5.60 2.69
N ASN A 218 0.45 5.93 3.43
CA ASN A 218 1.46 5.06 4.02
C ASN A 218 2.24 4.26 2.97
N VAL A 219 1.74 3.12 2.49
CA VAL A 219 2.37 2.34 1.43
C VAL A 219 1.36 1.90 0.38
N TRP A 220 1.79 1.81 -0.88
CA TRP A 220 1.07 1.09 -1.91
C TRP A 220 0.89 -0.36 -1.53
N GLU A 221 -0.26 -0.92 -1.80
CA GLU A 221 -0.62 -2.28 -1.46
C GLU A 221 -0.84 -3.14 -2.70
N TRP A 222 -0.07 -4.23 -2.80
CA TRP A 222 -0.23 -5.20 -3.87
C TRP A 222 -1.60 -5.88 -3.83
N CYS A 223 -2.25 -5.97 -5.00
CA CYS A 223 -3.46 -6.75 -5.23
C CYS A 223 -3.15 -8.01 -6.07
N ALA A 224 -4.06 -8.98 -6.01
CA ALA A 224 -3.91 -10.24 -6.76
C ALA A 224 -4.01 -10.06 -8.28
N ASP A 225 -4.69 -9.01 -8.73
CA ASP A 225 -5.06 -8.81 -10.13
C ASP A 225 -3.90 -8.32 -11.00
N TRP A 226 -4.01 -8.63 -12.28
CA TRP A 226 -3.27 -7.94 -13.31
C TRP A 226 -3.90 -6.56 -13.56
N PHE A 227 -3.07 -5.55 -13.75
CA PHE A 227 -3.54 -4.18 -13.97
C PHE A 227 -4.28 -4.01 -15.29
N GLY A 228 -3.82 -4.68 -16.32
CA GLY A 228 -4.38 -4.63 -17.65
C GLY A 228 -4.46 -6.01 -18.31
N PRO A 229 -5.11 -6.09 -19.49
CA PRO A 229 -5.30 -7.34 -20.22
C PRO A 229 -3.99 -7.94 -20.75
N ASP A 230 -2.96 -7.12 -20.91
CA ASP A 230 -1.63 -7.55 -21.39
C ASP A 230 -0.83 -8.33 -20.33
N ARG A 231 -1.28 -8.33 -19.08
CA ARG A 231 -0.69 -9.05 -17.94
C ARG A 231 0.80 -8.76 -17.71
N ARG A 232 1.23 -7.51 -17.94
CA ARG A 232 2.63 -7.11 -17.75
C ARG A 232 2.93 -6.60 -16.36
N ALA A 233 1.92 -6.09 -15.65
CA ALA A 233 2.08 -5.50 -14.34
C ALA A 233 0.95 -5.90 -13.40
N ARG A 234 1.23 -5.94 -12.10
CA ARG A 234 0.29 -6.23 -11.03
C ARG A 234 -0.29 -4.95 -10.47
N SER A 235 -1.57 -5.00 -10.13
CA SER A 235 -2.29 -3.86 -9.58
C SER A 235 -1.84 -3.53 -8.15
N MET A 236 -1.83 -2.25 -7.86
CA MET A 236 -1.58 -1.69 -6.53
C MET A 236 -2.61 -0.62 -6.20
N ARG A 237 -2.93 -0.46 -4.91
CA ARG A 237 -3.95 0.45 -4.39
C ARG A 237 -3.44 1.24 -3.19
N GLY A 238 -4.16 2.32 -2.82
CA GLY A 238 -4.02 3.06 -1.58
C GLY A 238 -3.12 4.28 -1.63
N GLY A 239 -2.20 4.39 -2.57
CA GLY A 239 -1.19 5.46 -2.53
C GLY A 239 -0.11 5.21 -1.48
N SER A 240 0.72 6.19 -1.20
CA SER A 240 1.79 6.07 -0.22
C SER A 240 2.18 7.41 0.41
N TYR A 241 3.07 7.38 1.39
CA TYR A 241 3.65 8.57 2.03
C TYR A 241 4.38 9.53 1.06
N LEU A 242 4.64 9.08 -0.19
CA LEU A 242 5.21 9.94 -1.24
C LEU A 242 4.15 10.58 -2.14
N CYS A 243 2.87 10.23 -1.99
CA CYS A 243 1.82 10.81 -2.82
C CYS A 243 1.50 12.26 -2.40
N HIS A 244 1.44 13.13 -3.40
CA HIS A 244 1.07 14.54 -3.26
C HIS A 244 0.19 14.95 -4.44
N ASP A 245 -0.75 15.84 -4.23
CA ASP A 245 -1.73 16.27 -5.26
C ASP A 245 -1.06 16.82 -6.53
N SER A 246 0.09 17.50 -6.40
CA SER A 246 0.81 18.09 -7.52
C SER A 246 1.34 17.08 -8.54
N TYR A 247 1.47 15.78 -8.18
CA TYR A 247 1.97 14.77 -9.11
C TYR A 247 1.28 13.41 -9.01
N CYS A 248 0.75 13.06 -7.84
CA CYS A 248 0.17 11.74 -7.58
C CYS A 248 -0.95 11.85 -6.53
N ASN A 249 -2.16 12.19 -6.92
CA ASN A 249 -3.32 12.19 -6.02
C ASN A 249 -3.93 10.80 -5.82
N ARG A 250 -3.13 9.73 -5.96
CA ARG A 250 -3.60 8.34 -5.96
C ARG A 250 -3.80 7.75 -4.56
N TYR A 251 -3.94 8.60 -3.53
CA TYR A 251 -4.41 8.23 -2.20
C TYR A 251 -5.94 8.27 -2.05
N ARG A 252 -6.68 8.46 -3.18
CA ARG A 252 -8.14 8.30 -3.26
C ARG A 252 -8.50 6.82 -3.32
N VAL A 253 -9.66 6.42 -2.75
CA VAL A 253 -10.06 5.01 -2.68
C VAL A 253 -10.13 4.34 -4.05
N ALA A 254 -10.64 5.04 -5.07
CA ALA A 254 -10.77 4.49 -6.41
C ALA A 254 -9.45 4.46 -7.20
N ALA A 255 -8.43 5.17 -6.73
CA ALA A 255 -7.16 5.28 -7.44
C ALA A 255 -6.41 3.95 -7.49
N ARG A 256 -5.70 3.72 -8.58
CA ARG A 256 -4.96 2.51 -8.86
C ARG A 256 -3.68 2.81 -9.64
N THR A 257 -2.72 1.93 -9.53
CA THR A 257 -1.47 1.95 -10.30
C THR A 257 -0.93 0.54 -10.46
N ALA A 258 0.20 0.40 -11.12
CA ALA A 258 0.79 -0.92 -11.37
C ALA A 258 2.31 -0.90 -11.34
N SER A 259 2.87 -2.08 -11.10
CA SER A 259 4.31 -2.34 -11.27
C SER A 259 4.55 -3.80 -11.70
N PRO A 260 5.69 -4.12 -12.35
CA PRO A 260 6.08 -5.49 -12.60
C PRO A 260 6.09 -6.34 -11.33
N ALA A 261 5.80 -7.63 -11.46
CA ALA A 261 5.61 -8.53 -10.31
C ALA A 261 6.88 -8.73 -9.45
N ASP A 262 8.05 -8.49 -10.01
CA ASP A 262 9.37 -8.57 -9.36
C ASP A 262 9.91 -7.20 -8.90
N SER A 263 9.16 -6.12 -9.12
CA SER A 263 9.55 -4.77 -8.73
C SER A 263 9.38 -4.56 -7.23
N SER A 264 10.29 -3.79 -6.63
CA SER A 264 10.24 -3.43 -5.21
C SER A 264 10.70 -1.99 -4.99
N ALA A 265 10.12 -1.32 -4.01
CA ALA A 265 10.46 0.04 -3.64
C ALA A 265 10.14 0.31 -2.16
N GLY A 266 10.72 1.37 -1.62
CA GLY A 266 10.55 1.79 -0.22
C GLY A 266 9.15 2.25 0.17
N ASN A 267 8.20 2.20 -0.75
CA ASN A 267 6.80 2.55 -0.52
C ASN A 267 5.81 1.48 -1.02
N LEU A 268 6.30 0.26 -1.29
CA LEU A 268 5.48 -0.88 -1.73
C LEU A 268 5.39 -1.92 -0.61
N GLY A 269 4.18 -2.19 -0.14
CA GLY A 269 3.85 -3.20 0.85
C GLY A 269 2.61 -3.99 0.45
N PHE A 270 1.93 -4.63 1.39
CA PHE A 270 0.71 -5.41 1.13
C PHE A 270 -0.06 -5.71 2.40
N ARG A 271 -1.33 -6.05 2.24
CA ARG A 271 -2.16 -6.70 3.28
C ARG A 271 -2.72 -8.03 2.79
N CYS A 272 -3.08 -8.88 3.72
CA CYS A 272 -3.59 -10.21 3.43
C CYS A 272 -5.11 -10.27 3.43
N ALA A 273 -5.65 -11.25 2.69
CA ALA A 273 -7.07 -11.59 2.67
C ALA A 273 -7.26 -13.11 2.68
N ARG A 274 -8.48 -13.57 2.98
CA ARG A 274 -8.87 -14.99 2.96
C ARG A 274 -10.29 -15.12 2.42
N ARG A 275 -10.54 -16.19 1.68
CA ARG A 275 -11.90 -16.57 1.32
C ARG A 275 -12.61 -17.11 2.56
N LEU A 276 -13.85 -16.69 2.78
CA LEU A 276 -14.73 -17.36 3.72
C LEU A 276 -15.37 -18.54 2.98
N VAL A 277 -15.22 -19.72 3.56
CA VAL A 277 -15.92 -20.93 3.07
C VAL A 277 -17.35 -20.81 3.58
N SER A 278 -18.29 -20.79 2.65
CA SER A 278 -19.74 -20.82 2.93
C SER A 278 -20.15 -22.20 3.39
#